data_9c42b77001cddd711968efd96e152a5f
#
_entry.id   9c42b77001cddd711968efd96e152a5f
#
_cell.length_a   1.000
_cell.length_b   1.000
_cell.length_c   1.000
_cell.angle_alpha   90.00
_cell.angle_beta   90.00
_cell.angle_gamma   90.00
#
_symmetry.space_group_name_H-M   'P 1'
#
loop_
_entity.id
_entity.type
_entity.pdbx_description
1 polymer ?
#
loop_
_entity_poly.entity_id
_entity_poly.type
_entity_poly.pdbx_seq_one_letter_code
_entity_poly.pdbx_strand_id
1 'polypeptide(L)'
;MPWANRCLTSLRQSIVPCDITIIDNGSTDGTQDYIHNNFPEVDLIRNKENLGFGQANNIGLQKALDNNYEFVYLLNQDAWILEDTFKHLIDASEAHPEYGVLSPIQMKADGLHFEEKFGSYIIPHHQVFSPSLTEDLYFQRIEDVYEVSFVMAAHWLITSKCLAIVGGFSPTFSHYGEDNNYLNRTNYWNYKIGIVPSARAIHDRGDSKWSIEKEMYVNDYVGSLVSFSNPLRRESLDTKIIQLLKRGIRNRQMVLIKYALRLKKERCLADANYERTLKEKAFLK
;
A
#
# COMPACT_ATOMS: atom_id res chain seq x y z
N MET A 1 7.49 -7.15 -19.52
CA MET A 1 7.13 -8.30 -18.66
C MET A 1 8.30 -8.95 -17.89
N PRO A 2 9.36 -8.26 -17.54
CA PRO A 2 10.51 -8.91 -16.89
C PRO A 2 10.17 -9.49 -15.51
N TRP A 3 9.24 -8.89 -14.78
CA TRP A 3 8.89 -9.29 -13.41
C TRP A 3 7.80 -10.35 -13.31
N ALA A 4 6.85 -10.43 -14.26
CA ALA A 4 5.69 -11.35 -14.17
C ALA A 4 6.08 -12.80 -13.90
N ASN A 5 7.13 -13.29 -14.56
CA ASN A 5 7.61 -14.65 -14.34
C ASN A 5 8.14 -14.86 -12.92
N ARG A 6 8.96 -13.94 -12.40
CA ARG A 6 9.53 -14.06 -11.05
C ARG A 6 8.43 -13.96 -10.00
N CYS A 7 7.54 -12.99 -10.14
CA CYS A 7 6.40 -12.78 -9.25
C CYS A 7 5.55 -14.06 -9.14
N LEU A 8 5.06 -14.58 -10.27
CA LEU A 8 4.17 -15.74 -10.26
C LEU A 8 4.89 -17.06 -9.91
N THR A 9 6.13 -17.25 -10.34
CA THR A 9 6.93 -18.41 -9.95
C THR A 9 7.16 -18.44 -8.43
N SER A 10 7.42 -17.30 -7.80
CA SER A 10 7.61 -17.25 -6.35
C SER A 10 6.37 -17.67 -5.56
N LEU A 11 5.19 -17.34 -6.07
CA LEU A 11 3.91 -17.76 -5.46
C LEU A 11 3.70 -19.28 -5.59
N ARG A 12 4.08 -19.88 -6.72
CA ARG A 12 4.07 -21.35 -6.90
C ARG A 12 5.02 -22.08 -5.96
N GLN A 13 6.13 -21.44 -5.58
CA GLN A 13 7.16 -22.02 -4.71
C GLN A 13 6.88 -21.81 -3.22
N SER A 14 5.84 -21.06 -2.88
CA SER A 14 5.48 -20.86 -1.48
C SER A 14 5.10 -22.18 -0.80
N ILE A 15 5.64 -22.41 0.41
CA ILE A 15 5.27 -23.57 1.24
C ILE A 15 3.82 -23.52 1.74
N VAL A 16 3.23 -22.31 1.78
CA VAL A 16 1.80 -22.12 2.03
C VAL A 16 1.11 -21.89 0.69
N PRO A 17 0.25 -22.79 0.24
CA PRO A 17 -0.47 -22.63 -1.02
C PRO A 17 -1.41 -21.42 -0.97
N CYS A 18 -1.57 -20.73 -2.11
CA CYS A 18 -2.46 -19.58 -2.23
C CYS A 18 -3.19 -19.62 -3.58
N ASP A 19 -4.40 -19.07 -3.60
CA ASP A 19 -5.10 -18.77 -4.82
C ASP A 19 -4.63 -17.41 -5.38
N ILE A 20 -4.33 -17.37 -6.67
CA ILE A 20 -3.75 -16.19 -7.31
C ILE A 20 -4.82 -15.52 -8.19
N THR A 21 -5.14 -14.27 -7.89
CA THR A 21 -5.96 -13.42 -8.76
C THR A 21 -5.13 -12.25 -9.26
N ILE A 22 -5.02 -12.11 -10.58
CA ILE A 22 -4.37 -10.96 -11.22
C ILE A 22 -5.45 -10.01 -11.72
N ILE A 23 -5.32 -8.74 -11.36
CA ILE A 23 -6.14 -7.67 -11.91
C ILE A 23 -5.31 -6.96 -12.98
N ASP A 24 -5.54 -7.32 -14.23
CA ASP A 24 -4.90 -6.64 -15.36
C ASP A 24 -5.57 -5.29 -15.64
N ASN A 25 -4.82 -4.23 -15.48
CA ASN A 25 -5.32 -2.86 -15.51
C ASN A 25 -5.27 -2.24 -16.94
N GLY A 26 -5.65 -3.03 -17.94
CA GLY A 26 -5.73 -2.61 -19.34
C GLY A 26 -4.40 -2.73 -20.09
N SER A 27 -3.61 -3.77 -19.84
CA SER A 27 -2.36 -4.02 -20.56
C SER A 27 -2.57 -4.29 -22.04
N THR A 28 -1.69 -3.77 -22.89
CA THR A 28 -1.71 -3.90 -24.35
C THR A 28 -0.42 -4.53 -24.92
N ASP A 29 0.46 -5.02 -24.05
CA ASP A 29 1.82 -5.49 -24.38
C ASP A 29 1.95 -7.03 -24.46
N GLY A 30 0.82 -7.76 -24.52
CA GLY A 30 0.79 -9.23 -24.54
C GLY A 30 0.88 -9.87 -23.13
N THR A 31 0.80 -9.10 -22.04
CA THR A 31 0.82 -9.61 -20.66
C THR A 31 -0.28 -10.64 -20.43
N GLN A 32 -1.49 -10.41 -20.94
CA GLN A 32 -2.63 -11.30 -20.76
C GLN A 32 -2.39 -12.68 -21.38
N ASP A 33 -1.90 -12.70 -22.63
CA ASP A 33 -1.59 -13.95 -23.34
C ASP A 33 -0.43 -14.70 -22.66
N TYR A 34 0.58 -13.97 -22.19
CA TYR A 34 1.68 -14.55 -21.45
C TYR A 34 1.21 -15.25 -20.16
N ILE A 35 0.34 -14.59 -19.37
CA ILE A 35 -0.20 -15.17 -18.13
C ILE A 35 -1.05 -16.40 -18.47
N HIS A 36 -1.97 -16.29 -19.42
CA HIS A 36 -2.83 -17.39 -19.82
C HIS A 36 -2.05 -18.64 -20.26
N ASN A 37 -0.97 -18.45 -21.02
CA ASN A 37 -0.18 -19.57 -21.55
C ASN A 37 0.79 -20.21 -20.53
N ASN A 38 1.31 -19.44 -19.58
CA ASN A 38 2.35 -19.90 -18.65
C ASN A 38 1.85 -20.16 -17.22
N PHE A 39 0.69 -19.57 -16.87
CA PHE A 39 0.10 -19.62 -15.52
C PHE A 39 -1.43 -19.85 -15.61
N PRO A 40 -1.86 -20.99 -16.19
CA PRO A 40 -3.28 -21.27 -16.45
C PRO A 40 -4.12 -21.43 -15.17
N GLU A 41 -3.48 -21.63 -14.01
CA GLU A 41 -4.15 -21.70 -12.69
C GLU A 41 -4.52 -20.33 -12.13
N VAL A 42 -3.97 -19.25 -12.68
CA VAL A 42 -4.21 -17.90 -12.19
C VAL A 42 -5.56 -17.40 -12.68
N ASP A 43 -6.37 -16.86 -11.77
CA ASP A 43 -7.57 -16.13 -12.14
C ASP A 43 -7.22 -14.73 -12.66
N LEU A 44 -7.42 -14.49 -13.95
CA LEU A 44 -7.09 -13.24 -14.63
C LEU A 44 -8.34 -12.40 -14.88
N ILE A 45 -8.49 -11.32 -14.11
CA ILE A 45 -9.55 -10.31 -14.30
C ILE A 45 -9.00 -9.17 -15.15
N ARG A 46 -9.67 -8.89 -16.29
CA ARG A 46 -9.22 -7.89 -17.27
C ARG A 46 -10.07 -6.63 -17.21
N ASN A 47 -9.44 -5.51 -16.84
CA ASN A 47 -10.08 -4.21 -16.94
C ASN A 47 -9.96 -3.65 -18.36
N LYS A 48 -10.98 -2.92 -18.82
CA LYS A 48 -10.96 -2.24 -20.12
C LYS A 48 -10.01 -1.05 -20.17
N GLU A 49 -9.72 -0.46 -19.01
CA GLU A 49 -8.90 0.73 -18.83
C GLU A 49 -8.13 0.67 -17.50
N ASN A 50 -7.15 1.53 -17.36
CA ASN A 50 -6.38 1.65 -16.13
C ASN A 50 -7.18 2.39 -15.04
N LEU A 51 -7.67 1.65 -14.05
CA LEU A 51 -8.43 2.17 -12.91
C LEU A 51 -7.56 2.79 -11.80
N GLY A 52 -6.23 2.70 -11.94
CA GLY A 52 -5.27 3.02 -10.88
C GLY A 52 -5.11 1.88 -9.86
N PHE A 53 -4.09 2.01 -9.00
CA PHE A 53 -3.70 0.96 -8.05
C PHE A 53 -4.84 0.58 -7.09
N GLY A 54 -5.40 1.55 -6.38
CA GLY A 54 -6.41 1.28 -5.35
C GLY A 54 -7.68 0.64 -5.88
N GLN A 55 -8.21 1.16 -7.01
CA GLN A 55 -9.46 0.64 -7.55
C GLN A 55 -9.31 -0.75 -8.19
N ALA A 56 -8.15 -1.03 -8.80
CA ALA A 56 -7.84 -2.37 -9.29
C ALA A 56 -7.77 -3.37 -8.11
N ASN A 57 -7.03 -3.02 -7.06
CA ASN A 57 -6.96 -3.87 -5.85
C ASN A 57 -8.33 -4.08 -5.20
N ASN A 58 -9.25 -3.11 -5.22
CA ASN A 58 -10.59 -3.27 -4.66
C ASN A 58 -11.38 -4.41 -5.31
N ILE A 59 -11.15 -4.72 -6.57
CA ILE A 59 -11.77 -5.88 -7.25
C ILE A 59 -11.32 -7.18 -6.59
N GLY A 60 -10.00 -7.33 -6.36
CA GLY A 60 -9.44 -8.49 -5.68
C GLY A 60 -9.85 -8.58 -4.20
N LEU A 61 -9.85 -7.44 -3.49
CA LEU A 61 -10.29 -7.37 -2.09
C LEU A 61 -11.76 -7.77 -1.93
N GLN A 62 -12.65 -7.29 -2.83
CA GLN A 62 -14.05 -7.69 -2.82
C GLN A 62 -14.19 -9.19 -3.07
N LYS A 63 -13.52 -9.72 -4.09
CA LYS A 63 -13.53 -11.15 -4.39
C LYS A 63 -13.07 -12.00 -3.21
N ALA A 64 -12.06 -11.54 -2.48
CA ALA A 64 -11.56 -12.25 -1.29
C ALA A 64 -12.60 -12.31 -0.18
N LEU A 65 -13.31 -11.22 0.09
CA LEU A 65 -14.42 -11.21 1.06
C LEU A 65 -15.57 -12.13 0.62
N ASP A 66 -15.96 -12.07 -0.66
CA ASP A 66 -17.08 -12.86 -1.19
C ASP A 66 -16.80 -14.37 -1.13
N ASN A 67 -15.53 -14.77 -1.21
CA ASN A 67 -15.10 -16.16 -1.12
C ASN A 67 -14.63 -16.57 0.30
N ASN A 68 -14.78 -15.70 1.30
CA ASN A 68 -14.44 -15.98 2.70
C ASN A 68 -12.97 -16.36 2.93
N TYR A 69 -12.03 -15.79 2.17
CA TYR A 69 -10.61 -15.98 2.46
C TYR A 69 -10.27 -15.39 3.82
N GLU A 70 -9.44 -16.07 4.59
CA GLU A 70 -9.01 -15.63 5.91
C GLU A 70 -7.99 -14.49 5.84
N PHE A 71 -7.14 -14.54 4.81
CA PHE A 71 -6.11 -13.55 4.53
C PHE A 71 -6.14 -13.12 3.07
N VAL A 72 -5.75 -11.88 2.82
CA VAL A 72 -5.49 -11.35 1.47
C VAL A 72 -4.08 -10.79 1.43
N TYR A 73 -3.32 -11.20 0.42
CA TYR A 73 -1.98 -10.65 0.21
C TYR A 73 -1.95 -9.76 -1.03
N LEU A 74 -1.67 -8.48 -0.83
CA LEU A 74 -1.42 -7.55 -1.93
C LEU A 74 0.03 -7.69 -2.37
N LEU A 75 0.23 -7.87 -3.66
CA LEU A 75 1.53 -8.05 -4.28
C LEU A 75 1.65 -7.22 -5.55
N ASN A 76 2.67 -6.36 -5.61
CA ASN A 76 2.99 -5.61 -6.82
C ASN A 76 3.58 -6.53 -7.89
N GLN A 77 3.40 -6.16 -9.16
CA GLN A 77 3.95 -6.91 -10.29
C GLN A 77 5.49 -6.97 -10.33
N ASP A 78 6.16 -5.97 -9.75
CA ASP A 78 7.62 -5.83 -9.64
C ASP A 78 8.16 -6.36 -8.31
N ALA A 79 7.42 -7.28 -7.71
CA ALA A 79 7.71 -7.84 -6.39
C ALA A 79 7.56 -9.37 -6.40
N TRP A 80 8.25 -10.06 -5.50
CA TRP A 80 8.13 -11.51 -5.28
C TRP A 80 8.47 -11.89 -3.84
N ILE A 81 7.97 -13.03 -3.41
CA ILE A 81 8.16 -13.58 -2.07
C ILE A 81 9.28 -14.62 -2.00
N LEU A 82 9.75 -14.90 -0.78
CA LEU A 82 10.53 -16.11 -0.49
C LEU A 82 9.55 -17.24 -0.12
N GLU A 83 10.04 -18.49 -0.16
CA GLU A 83 9.20 -19.68 0.01
C GLU A 83 8.42 -19.70 1.34
N ASP A 84 9.01 -19.15 2.42
CA ASP A 84 8.48 -19.14 3.78
C ASP A 84 7.76 -17.83 4.18
N THR A 85 7.69 -16.83 3.27
CA THR A 85 7.14 -15.51 3.57
C THR A 85 5.73 -15.58 4.12
N PHE A 86 4.83 -16.33 3.47
CA PHE A 86 3.43 -16.44 3.91
C PHE A 86 3.32 -17.14 5.25
N LYS A 87 4.11 -18.19 5.48
CA LYS A 87 4.10 -18.88 6.77
C LYS A 87 4.42 -17.93 7.92
N HIS A 88 5.51 -17.17 7.81
CA HIS A 88 5.90 -16.22 8.86
C HIS A 88 4.87 -15.11 9.08
N LEU A 89 4.26 -14.59 8.01
CA LEU A 89 3.23 -13.56 8.13
C LEU A 89 1.95 -14.10 8.79
N ILE A 90 1.54 -15.31 8.44
CA ILE A 90 0.35 -15.96 9.02
C ILE A 90 0.60 -16.31 10.49
N ASP A 91 1.73 -16.95 10.81
CA ASP A 91 2.10 -17.28 12.19
C ASP A 91 2.08 -16.01 13.07
N ALA A 92 2.65 -14.90 12.57
CA ALA A 92 2.63 -13.62 13.28
C ALA A 92 1.22 -13.03 13.42
N SER A 93 0.38 -13.15 12.39
CA SER A 93 -1.02 -12.67 12.44
C SER A 93 -1.87 -13.45 13.44
N GLU A 94 -1.66 -14.76 13.56
CA GLU A 94 -2.36 -15.61 14.52
C GLU A 94 -1.92 -15.33 15.97
N ALA A 95 -0.61 -15.08 16.17
CA ALA A 95 -0.05 -14.74 17.48
C ALA A 95 -0.45 -13.33 17.96
N HIS A 96 -0.65 -12.40 17.00
CA HIS A 96 -0.89 -10.98 17.24
C HIS A 96 -2.13 -10.46 16.50
N PRO A 97 -3.35 -10.89 16.88
CA PRO A 97 -4.59 -10.63 16.13
C PRO A 97 -5.01 -9.14 16.10
N GLU A 98 -4.37 -8.28 16.89
CA GLU A 98 -4.55 -6.83 16.84
C GLU A 98 -3.96 -6.17 15.58
N TYR A 99 -3.07 -6.87 14.85
CA TYR A 99 -2.51 -6.36 13.59
C TYR A 99 -3.45 -6.71 12.42
N GLY A 100 -4.01 -5.69 11.82
CA GLY A 100 -4.87 -5.84 10.63
C GLY A 100 -4.10 -5.89 9.33
N VAL A 101 -2.90 -5.28 9.31
CA VAL A 101 -1.99 -5.25 8.15
C VAL A 101 -0.58 -5.61 8.61
N LEU A 102 0.00 -6.62 7.98
CA LEU A 102 1.38 -7.04 8.21
C LEU A 102 2.18 -6.96 6.90
N SER A 103 3.43 -6.55 7.00
CA SER A 103 4.38 -6.52 5.88
C SER A 103 5.63 -7.33 6.21
N PRO A 104 6.19 -8.07 5.26
CA PRO A 104 7.52 -8.62 5.41
C PRO A 104 8.57 -7.49 5.36
N ILE A 105 9.80 -7.81 5.70
CA ILE A 105 10.98 -7.01 5.34
C ILE A 105 11.06 -6.96 3.82
N GLN A 106 11.02 -5.75 3.24
CA GLN A 106 11.10 -5.56 1.80
C GLN A 106 12.55 -5.27 1.39
N MET A 107 13.10 -6.11 0.53
CA MET A 107 14.49 -6.06 0.08
C MET A 107 14.58 -5.68 -1.40
N LYS A 108 15.74 -5.21 -1.83
CA LYS A 108 16.09 -5.04 -3.25
C LYS A 108 16.21 -6.40 -3.95
N ALA A 109 16.24 -6.37 -5.28
CA ALA A 109 16.38 -7.56 -6.12
C ALA A 109 17.63 -8.41 -5.83
N ASP A 110 18.66 -7.83 -5.22
CA ASP A 110 19.89 -8.53 -4.80
C ASP A 110 19.69 -9.40 -3.54
N GLY A 111 18.58 -9.22 -2.82
CA GLY A 111 18.29 -9.95 -1.59
C GLY A 111 19.23 -9.65 -0.41
N LEU A 112 20.08 -8.63 -0.53
CA LEU A 112 21.11 -8.28 0.45
C LEU A 112 20.86 -6.91 1.10
N HIS A 113 20.13 -6.02 0.44
CA HIS A 113 19.86 -4.68 0.90
C HIS A 113 18.35 -4.44 1.06
N PHE A 114 17.97 -3.62 2.02
CA PHE A 114 16.59 -3.15 2.12
C PHE A 114 16.20 -2.37 0.86
N GLU A 115 14.94 -2.51 0.44
CA GLU A 115 14.37 -1.57 -0.52
C GLU A 115 14.53 -0.14 0.04
N GLU A 116 14.93 0.81 -0.80
CA GLU A 116 15.43 2.10 -0.37
C GLU A 116 14.43 2.91 0.47
N LYS A 117 13.17 2.92 0.05
CA LYS A 117 12.11 3.59 0.82
C LYS A 117 11.71 2.81 2.05
N PHE A 118 11.64 1.49 1.96
CA PHE A 118 11.38 0.63 3.12
C PHE A 118 12.42 0.86 4.19
N GLY A 119 13.70 0.87 3.85
CA GLY A 119 14.78 1.19 4.79
C GLY A 119 14.58 2.54 5.51
N SER A 120 14.07 3.56 4.79
CA SER A 120 13.81 4.87 5.38
C SER A 120 12.66 4.89 6.41
N TYR A 121 11.73 3.93 6.35
CA TYR A 121 10.60 3.85 7.30
C TYR A 121 10.97 3.14 8.59
N ILE A 122 11.86 2.14 8.52
CA ILE A 122 12.26 1.33 9.67
C ILE A 122 13.45 1.92 10.43
N ILE A 123 14.20 2.85 9.83
CA ILE A 123 15.27 3.58 10.49
C ILE A 123 14.68 4.87 11.08
N PRO A 124 14.50 4.99 12.38
CA PRO A 124 13.86 6.16 12.97
C PRO A 124 14.74 7.41 12.84
N HIS A 125 14.32 8.34 11.97
CA HIS A 125 14.73 9.73 12.09
C HIS A 125 13.85 10.38 13.17
N HIS A 126 14.29 10.40 14.43
CA HIS A 126 13.69 11.12 15.56
C HIS A 126 12.35 10.64 16.14
N GLN A 127 11.79 9.52 15.72
CA GLN A 127 10.67 8.90 16.44
C GLN A 127 11.14 7.63 17.14
N VAL A 128 11.07 7.65 18.44
CA VAL A 128 11.35 6.47 19.27
C VAL A 128 10.15 5.54 19.13
N PHE A 129 10.23 4.62 18.17
CA PHE A 129 9.41 3.42 18.27
C PHE A 129 10.02 2.56 19.37
N SER A 130 9.26 2.19 20.34
CA SER A 130 9.70 1.25 21.37
C SER A 130 8.85 -0.02 21.20
N PRO A 131 9.48 -1.17 20.93
CA PRO A 131 10.88 -1.43 20.70
C PRO A 131 11.40 -0.92 19.34
N SER A 132 12.70 -0.66 19.23
CA SER A 132 13.35 -0.25 17.97
C SER A 132 13.90 -1.46 17.24
N LEU A 133 13.37 -1.79 16.07
CA LEU A 133 13.88 -2.88 15.24
C LEU A 133 15.40 -2.80 15.02
N THR A 134 15.95 -1.61 14.83
CA THR A 134 17.39 -1.41 14.60
C THR A 134 18.23 -1.76 15.83
N GLU A 135 17.78 -1.35 17.04
CA GLU A 135 18.47 -1.69 18.28
C GLU A 135 18.33 -3.17 18.59
N ASP A 136 17.16 -3.74 18.38
CA ASP A 136 16.90 -5.15 18.67
C ASP A 136 17.65 -6.07 17.72
N LEU A 137 17.82 -5.68 16.45
CA LEU A 137 18.73 -6.35 15.52
C LEU A 137 20.18 -6.34 16.04
N TYR A 138 20.66 -5.19 16.55
CA TYR A 138 22.01 -5.07 17.10
C TYR A 138 22.20 -5.92 18.35
N PHE A 139 21.21 -5.90 19.26
CA PHE A 139 21.26 -6.64 20.52
C PHE A 139 20.75 -8.09 20.44
N GLN A 140 20.40 -8.57 19.24
CA GLN A 140 19.89 -9.94 18.97
C GLN A 140 18.65 -10.31 19.82
N ARG A 141 17.73 -9.38 20.01
CA ARG A 141 16.48 -9.55 20.77
C ARG A 141 15.28 -9.18 19.91
N ILE A 142 15.16 -9.80 18.74
CA ILE A 142 14.16 -9.45 17.73
C ILE A 142 12.78 -9.91 18.19
N GLU A 143 11.80 -8.99 18.15
CA GLU A 143 10.39 -9.28 18.40
C GLU A 143 9.71 -9.90 17.16
N ASP A 144 8.58 -10.57 17.36
CA ASP A 144 7.83 -11.20 16.26
C ASP A 144 7.25 -10.16 15.30
N VAL A 145 6.76 -9.03 15.83
CA VAL A 145 6.15 -7.95 15.06
C VAL A 145 6.57 -6.59 15.60
N TYR A 146 6.97 -5.68 14.72
CA TYR A 146 7.22 -4.28 15.05
C TYR A 146 6.09 -3.40 14.55
N GLU A 147 5.44 -2.68 15.46
CA GLU A 147 4.40 -1.72 15.10
C GLU A 147 4.99 -0.53 14.35
N VAL A 148 4.35 -0.16 13.23
CA VAL A 148 4.73 0.98 12.41
C VAL A 148 3.54 1.84 12.06
N SER A 149 3.76 3.13 11.81
CA SER A 149 2.69 4.03 11.35
C SER A 149 2.43 3.92 9.86
N PHE A 150 3.42 3.45 9.10
CA PHE A 150 3.37 3.34 7.66
C PHE A 150 4.30 2.26 7.12
N VAL A 151 3.82 1.54 6.12
CA VAL A 151 4.62 0.69 5.22
C VAL A 151 3.94 0.70 3.84
N MET A 152 4.72 0.67 2.76
CA MET A 152 4.16 0.71 1.40
C MET A 152 3.41 -0.57 1.02
N ALA A 153 2.37 -0.44 0.21
CA ALA A 153 1.45 -1.51 -0.18
C ALA A 153 1.99 -2.48 -1.27
N ALA A 154 3.32 -2.62 -1.39
CA ALA A 154 3.90 -3.58 -2.32
C ALA A 154 3.76 -5.04 -1.83
N HIS A 155 3.71 -5.20 -0.51
CA HIS A 155 3.61 -6.47 0.20
C HIS A 155 2.79 -6.29 1.47
N TRP A 156 1.48 -6.50 1.42
CA TRP A 156 0.62 -6.48 2.61
C TRP A 156 -0.14 -7.78 2.76
N LEU A 157 -0.01 -8.43 3.91
CA LEU A 157 -0.99 -9.37 4.41
C LEU A 157 -2.07 -8.60 5.16
N ILE A 158 -3.31 -8.70 4.71
CA ILE A 158 -4.48 -8.08 5.33
C ILE A 158 -5.37 -9.20 5.88
N THR A 159 -5.73 -9.13 7.15
CA THR A 159 -6.70 -10.08 7.71
C THR A 159 -8.10 -9.79 7.18
N SER A 160 -8.91 -10.82 6.92
CA SER A 160 -10.28 -10.62 6.45
C SER A 160 -11.14 -9.85 7.46
N LYS A 161 -10.86 -10.00 8.76
CA LYS A 161 -11.52 -9.21 9.82
C LYS A 161 -11.26 -7.72 9.67
N CYS A 162 -10.00 -7.34 9.45
CA CYS A 162 -9.62 -5.96 9.18
C CYS A 162 -10.25 -5.47 7.87
N LEU A 163 -10.15 -6.26 6.80
CA LEU A 163 -10.71 -5.91 5.50
C LEU A 163 -12.23 -5.73 5.56
N ALA A 164 -12.95 -6.58 6.28
CA ALA A 164 -14.39 -6.47 6.44
C ALA A 164 -14.84 -5.20 7.17
N ILE A 165 -13.98 -4.60 7.99
CA ILE A 165 -14.28 -3.36 8.72
C ILE A 165 -13.74 -2.15 7.96
N VAL A 166 -12.46 -2.14 7.63
CA VAL A 166 -11.79 -1.01 6.95
C VAL A 166 -12.30 -0.83 5.52
N GLY A 167 -12.58 -1.92 4.82
CA GLY A 167 -13.00 -1.91 3.42
C GLY A 167 -11.84 -1.79 2.43
N GLY A 168 -12.11 -1.22 1.25
CA GLY A 168 -11.15 -1.06 0.16
C GLY A 168 -10.43 0.29 0.15
N PHE A 169 -9.64 0.51 -0.89
CA PHE A 169 -8.95 1.77 -1.14
C PHE A 169 -9.91 2.89 -1.57
N SER A 170 -9.68 4.10 -1.07
CA SER A 170 -10.49 5.27 -1.41
C SER A 170 -10.26 5.75 -2.85
N PRO A 171 -11.33 6.02 -3.63
CA PRO A 171 -11.22 6.57 -4.96
C PRO A 171 -10.75 8.04 -5.00
N THR A 172 -10.55 8.67 -3.85
CA THR A 172 -9.89 9.98 -3.75
C THR A 172 -8.48 9.97 -4.34
N PHE A 173 -7.81 8.81 -4.27
CA PHE A 173 -6.43 8.65 -4.70
C PHE A 173 -6.38 7.85 -6.00
N SER A 174 -6.00 8.50 -7.10
CA SER A 174 -5.79 7.83 -8.38
C SER A 174 -4.43 7.17 -8.47
N HIS A 175 -3.41 7.76 -7.84
CA HIS A 175 -2.05 7.26 -7.76
C HIS A 175 -1.28 8.01 -6.68
N TYR A 176 -0.65 7.28 -5.76
CA TYR A 176 -0.03 7.72 -4.51
C TYR A 176 -1.03 8.20 -3.44
N GLY A 177 -0.71 7.93 -2.19
CA GLY A 177 -1.48 8.30 -1.01
C GLY A 177 -2.62 7.35 -0.64
N GLU A 178 -2.96 6.41 -1.52
CA GLU A 178 -3.94 5.36 -1.27
C GLU A 178 -3.55 4.45 -0.12
N ASP A 179 -2.27 4.08 -0.03
CA ASP A 179 -1.68 3.31 1.05
C ASP A 179 -1.71 4.07 2.38
N ASN A 180 -1.26 5.33 2.40
CA ASN A 180 -1.36 6.18 3.59
C ASN A 180 -2.81 6.31 4.09
N ASN A 181 -3.76 6.54 3.18
CA ASN A 181 -5.17 6.64 3.55
C ASN A 181 -5.69 5.32 4.10
N TYR A 182 -5.33 4.18 3.49
CA TYR A 182 -5.75 2.86 3.97
C TYR A 182 -5.24 2.60 5.38
N LEU A 183 -3.96 2.83 5.65
CA LEU A 183 -3.35 2.62 6.96
C LEU A 183 -3.89 3.58 8.03
N ASN A 184 -4.16 4.85 7.68
CA ASN A 184 -4.86 5.78 8.59
C ASN A 184 -6.24 5.26 8.99
N ARG A 185 -6.98 4.63 8.07
CA ARG A 185 -8.28 4.02 8.38
C ARG A 185 -8.14 2.73 9.18
N THR A 186 -7.11 1.94 8.91
CA THR A 186 -6.76 0.76 9.71
C THR A 186 -6.58 1.14 11.18
N ASN A 187 -5.78 2.17 11.45
CA ASN A 187 -5.58 2.70 12.81
C ASN A 187 -6.88 3.30 13.41
N TYR A 188 -7.68 3.99 12.60
CA TYR A 188 -8.97 4.55 13.05
C TYR A 188 -9.92 3.46 13.57
N TRP A 189 -9.90 2.28 12.96
CA TRP A 189 -10.68 1.12 13.37
C TRP A 189 -9.97 0.25 14.42
N ASN A 190 -8.96 0.80 15.11
CA ASN A 190 -8.19 0.15 16.18
C ASN A 190 -7.42 -1.11 15.78
N TYR A 191 -7.10 -1.27 14.51
CA TYR A 191 -6.12 -2.25 14.07
C TYR A 191 -4.74 -1.63 14.01
N LYS A 192 -3.71 -2.43 14.34
CA LYS A 192 -2.31 -2.07 14.20
C LYS A 192 -1.76 -2.44 12.83
N ILE A 193 -0.63 -1.83 12.49
CA ILE A 193 0.16 -2.12 11.29
C ILE A 193 1.52 -2.59 11.75
N GLY A 194 2.01 -3.69 11.19
CA GLY A 194 3.26 -4.28 11.65
C GLY A 194 4.20 -4.72 10.54
N ILE A 195 5.47 -4.79 10.90
CA ILE A 195 6.52 -5.44 10.11
C ILE A 195 6.92 -6.72 10.83
N VAL A 196 6.98 -7.83 10.10
CA VAL A 196 7.39 -9.15 10.59
C VAL A 196 8.83 -9.42 10.16
N PRO A 197 9.82 -9.34 11.05
CA PRO A 197 11.25 -9.45 10.68
C PRO A 197 11.64 -10.84 10.14
N SER A 198 10.97 -11.89 10.55
CA SER A 198 11.18 -13.25 10.05
C SER A 198 10.67 -13.45 8.62
N ALA A 199 9.68 -12.66 8.17
CA ALA A 199 9.19 -12.68 6.81
C ALA A 199 10.01 -11.76 5.91
N ARG A 200 10.41 -12.23 4.73
CA ARG A 200 11.20 -11.46 3.77
C ARG A 200 10.58 -11.55 2.38
N ALA A 201 10.66 -10.44 1.63
CA ALA A 201 10.19 -10.38 0.25
C ALA A 201 11.02 -9.38 -0.55
N ILE A 202 10.95 -9.45 -1.87
CA ILE A 202 11.70 -8.59 -2.78
C ILE A 202 10.76 -7.60 -3.43
N HIS A 203 11.16 -6.32 -3.48
CA HIS A 203 10.48 -5.28 -4.23
C HIS A 203 11.48 -4.58 -5.16
N ASP A 204 11.45 -4.95 -6.44
CA ASP A 204 12.40 -4.50 -7.47
C ASP A 204 11.87 -3.27 -8.22
N ARG A 205 11.87 -2.12 -7.55
CA ARG A 205 11.36 -0.85 -8.14
C ARG A 205 12.28 -0.24 -9.18
N GLY A 206 13.50 -0.74 -9.33
CA GLY A 206 14.57 -0.09 -10.09
C GLY A 206 15.04 1.23 -9.43
N ASP A 207 16.18 1.73 -9.88
CA ASP A 207 16.83 2.94 -9.32
C ASP A 207 16.25 4.26 -9.87
N SER A 208 14.94 4.38 -10.08
CA SER A 208 14.36 5.59 -10.64
C SER A 208 14.28 6.70 -9.60
N LYS A 209 15.16 7.70 -9.73
CA LYS A 209 15.05 8.95 -8.97
C LYS A 209 13.78 9.70 -9.38
N TRP A 210 13.04 10.19 -8.40
CA TRP A 210 11.87 11.02 -8.68
C TRP A 210 12.30 12.38 -9.24
N SER A 211 11.54 12.88 -10.22
CA SER A 211 11.69 14.27 -10.64
C SER A 211 11.16 15.21 -9.54
N ILE A 212 11.69 16.43 -9.50
CA ILE A 212 11.22 17.49 -8.58
C ILE A 212 9.70 17.70 -8.72
N GLU A 213 9.18 17.62 -9.95
CA GLU A 213 7.74 17.77 -10.20
C GLU A 213 6.92 16.65 -9.57
N LYS A 214 7.41 15.41 -9.65
CA LYS A 214 6.78 14.26 -9.02
C LYS A 214 6.83 14.36 -7.49
N GLU A 215 7.95 14.79 -6.92
CA GLU A 215 8.07 15.05 -5.49
C GLU A 215 7.08 16.13 -5.02
N MET A 216 6.98 17.24 -5.75
CA MET A 216 6.00 18.30 -5.45
C MET A 216 4.55 17.79 -5.57
N TYR A 217 4.26 16.97 -6.58
CA TYR A 217 2.94 16.37 -6.72
C TYR A 217 2.58 15.51 -5.51
N VAL A 218 3.46 14.62 -5.09
CA VAL A 218 3.22 13.72 -3.97
C VAL A 218 3.18 14.47 -2.64
N ASN A 219 4.15 15.34 -2.38
CA ASN A 219 4.25 16.02 -1.08
C ASN A 219 3.18 17.10 -0.91
N ASP A 220 2.88 17.86 -1.94
CA ASP A 220 2.02 19.03 -1.85
C ASP A 220 0.55 18.72 -2.17
N TYR A 221 0.28 18.10 -3.31
CA TYR A 221 -1.10 17.83 -3.72
C TYR A 221 -1.64 16.57 -3.02
N VAL A 222 -0.96 15.44 -3.17
CA VAL A 222 -1.40 14.16 -2.57
C VAL A 222 -1.34 14.24 -1.05
N GLY A 223 -0.26 14.79 -0.48
CA GLY A 223 -0.12 14.99 0.97
C GLY A 223 -1.24 15.83 1.57
N SER A 224 -1.74 16.85 0.83
CA SER A 224 -2.91 17.62 1.25
C SER A 224 -4.18 16.77 1.30
N LEU A 225 -4.40 15.88 0.33
CA LEU A 225 -5.53 14.95 0.31
C LEU A 225 -5.42 13.91 1.42
N VAL A 226 -4.22 13.37 1.67
CA VAL A 226 -3.97 12.41 2.76
C VAL A 226 -4.30 13.03 4.11
N SER A 227 -3.78 14.25 4.39
CA SER A 227 -4.06 14.97 5.64
C SER A 227 -5.56 15.29 5.80
N PHE A 228 -6.23 15.69 4.71
CA PHE A 228 -7.66 15.96 4.72
C PHE A 228 -8.51 14.70 4.92
N SER A 229 -8.10 13.57 4.35
CA SER A 229 -8.83 12.30 4.41
C SER A 229 -8.48 11.43 5.63
N ASN A 230 -7.62 11.92 6.54
CA ASN A 230 -7.23 11.18 7.73
C ASN A 230 -8.34 11.22 8.79
N PRO A 231 -8.98 10.09 9.13
CA PRO A 231 -10.08 10.07 10.09
C PRO A 231 -9.62 10.29 11.54
N LEU A 232 -8.35 10.06 11.86
CA LEU A 232 -7.79 10.30 13.19
C LEU A 232 -7.48 11.79 13.41
N ARG A 233 -7.06 12.49 12.35
CA ARG A 233 -6.65 13.89 12.43
C ARG A 233 -6.91 14.60 11.11
N ARG A 234 -8.19 14.88 10.85
CA ARG A 234 -8.59 15.60 9.64
C ARG A 234 -8.07 17.04 9.65
N GLU A 235 -7.31 17.42 8.64
CA GLU A 235 -6.88 18.79 8.43
C GLU A 235 -7.81 19.51 7.44
N SER A 236 -7.96 20.84 7.62
CA SER A 236 -8.80 21.65 6.72
C SER A 236 -8.21 21.75 5.32
N LEU A 237 -8.96 21.33 4.30
CA LEU A 237 -8.56 21.47 2.90
C LEU A 237 -8.43 22.94 2.47
N ASP A 238 -9.27 23.83 3.01
CA ASP A 238 -9.17 25.28 2.76
C ASP A 238 -7.84 25.84 3.25
N THR A 239 -7.39 25.41 4.43
CA THR A 239 -6.09 25.79 4.97
C THR A 239 -4.96 25.36 4.04
N LYS A 240 -4.99 24.12 3.54
CA LYS A 240 -4.00 23.61 2.58
C LYS A 240 -4.03 24.36 1.26
N ILE A 241 -5.21 24.62 0.71
CA ILE A 241 -5.39 25.42 -0.51
C ILE A 241 -4.76 26.81 -0.34
N ILE A 242 -5.06 27.50 0.76
CA ILE A 242 -4.50 28.83 1.04
C ILE A 242 -2.98 28.78 1.18
N GLN A 243 -2.44 27.78 1.87
CA GLN A 243 -0.99 27.59 2.02
C GLN A 243 -0.30 27.38 0.67
N LEU A 244 -0.86 26.53 -0.20
CA LEU A 244 -0.32 26.28 -1.55
C LEU A 244 -0.38 27.54 -2.42
N LEU A 245 -1.48 28.31 -2.39
CA LEU A 245 -1.60 29.57 -3.11
C LEU A 245 -0.54 30.58 -2.65
N LYS A 246 -0.42 30.82 -1.32
CA LYS A 246 0.57 31.74 -0.75
C LYS A 246 1.99 31.35 -1.13
N ARG A 247 2.33 30.02 -1.01
CA ARG A 247 3.65 29.51 -1.36
C ARG A 247 3.92 29.61 -2.86
N GLY A 248 2.93 29.29 -3.70
CA GLY A 248 3.03 29.38 -5.15
C GLY A 248 3.26 30.80 -5.66
N ILE A 249 2.52 31.78 -5.10
CA ILE A 249 2.70 33.21 -5.44
C ILE A 249 4.07 33.72 -4.96
N ARG A 250 4.42 33.47 -3.69
CA ARG A 250 5.68 33.94 -3.10
C ARG A 250 6.91 33.40 -3.86
N ASN A 251 6.89 32.11 -4.22
CA ASN A 251 8.03 31.44 -4.86
C ASN A 251 7.92 31.40 -6.38
N ARG A 252 6.92 32.04 -6.98
CA ARG A 252 6.63 32.01 -8.42
C ARG A 252 6.49 30.60 -8.99
N GLN A 253 5.93 29.68 -8.20
CA GLN A 253 5.73 28.26 -8.55
C GLN A 253 4.30 28.03 -9.03
N MET A 254 4.04 28.18 -10.32
CA MET A 254 2.71 28.01 -10.93
C MET A 254 2.11 26.62 -10.71
N VAL A 255 2.93 25.60 -10.53
CA VAL A 255 2.48 24.22 -10.24
C VAL A 255 1.70 24.14 -8.93
N LEU A 256 2.13 24.84 -7.87
CA LEU A 256 1.43 24.88 -6.59
C LEU A 256 0.07 25.57 -6.70
N ILE A 257 -0.03 26.62 -7.52
CA ILE A 257 -1.30 27.31 -7.80
C ILE A 257 -2.26 26.33 -8.52
N LYS A 258 -1.77 25.58 -9.50
CA LYS A 258 -2.56 24.54 -10.20
C LYS A 258 -3.05 23.47 -9.20
N TYR A 259 -2.22 23.01 -8.27
CA TYR A 259 -2.62 22.04 -7.24
C TYR A 259 -3.70 22.61 -6.32
N ALA A 260 -3.55 23.84 -5.87
CA ALA A 260 -4.58 24.52 -5.05
C ALA A 260 -5.93 24.60 -5.78
N LEU A 261 -5.94 24.99 -7.05
CA LEU A 261 -7.16 25.08 -7.85
C LEU A 261 -7.79 23.69 -8.09
N ARG A 262 -6.96 22.67 -8.29
CA ARG A 262 -7.42 21.29 -8.45
C ARG A 262 -8.05 20.77 -7.15
N LEU A 263 -7.41 20.97 -5.98
CA LEU A 263 -7.98 20.62 -4.68
C LEU A 263 -9.33 21.29 -4.44
N LYS A 264 -9.45 22.59 -4.79
CA LYS A 264 -10.72 23.32 -4.70
C LYS A 264 -11.83 22.68 -5.56
N LYS A 265 -11.49 22.26 -6.79
CA LYS A 265 -12.43 21.60 -7.70
C LYS A 265 -12.88 20.21 -7.19
N GLU A 266 -11.96 19.47 -6.60
CA GLU A 266 -12.20 18.10 -6.14
C GLU A 266 -12.78 18.02 -4.72
N ARG A 267 -12.93 19.14 -4.04
CA ARG A 267 -13.36 19.23 -2.63
C ARG A 267 -14.62 18.44 -2.32
N CYS A 268 -15.70 18.63 -3.08
CA CYS A 268 -16.97 17.94 -2.81
C CYS A 268 -16.85 16.42 -2.89
N LEU A 269 -16.06 15.91 -3.86
CA LEU A 269 -15.79 14.49 -3.98
C LEU A 269 -14.94 13.97 -2.82
N ALA A 270 -13.93 14.75 -2.43
CA ALA A 270 -13.06 14.40 -1.31
C ALA A 270 -13.85 14.39 0.02
N ASP A 271 -14.76 15.34 0.23
CA ASP A 271 -15.67 15.37 1.39
C ASP A 271 -16.59 14.13 1.40
N ALA A 272 -17.23 13.81 0.28
CA ALA A 272 -18.12 12.64 0.18
C ALA A 272 -17.36 11.33 0.44
N ASN A 273 -16.14 11.20 -0.08
CA ASN A 273 -15.30 10.02 0.17
C ASN A 273 -14.81 9.97 1.62
N TYR A 274 -14.50 11.10 2.23
CA TYR A 274 -14.18 11.15 3.66
C TYR A 274 -15.32 10.60 4.52
N GLU A 275 -16.55 11.05 4.30
CA GLU A 275 -17.72 10.55 5.02
C GLU A 275 -17.94 9.04 4.84
N ARG A 276 -17.57 8.50 3.68
CA ARG A 276 -17.59 7.05 3.45
C ARG A 276 -16.52 6.32 4.25
N THR A 277 -15.34 6.92 4.49
CA THR A 277 -14.26 6.29 5.26
C THR A 277 -14.62 6.05 6.73
N LEU A 278 -15.61 6.78 7.25
CA LEU A 278 -16.10 6.64 8.62
C LEU A 278 -17.09 5.47 8.79
N LYS A 279 -17.42 4.77 7.70
CA LYS A 279 -18.33 3.62 7.68
C LYS A 279 -17.57 2.34 7.47
N GLU A 280 -18.04 1.26 8.07
CA GLU A 280 -17.53 -0.08 7.79
C GLU A 280 -17.68 -0.44 6.31
N LYS A 281 -16.81 -1.32 5.81
CA LYS A 281 -16.75 -1.76 4.40
C LYS A 281 -16.66 -0.61 3.40
N ALA A 282 -16.03 0.50 3.78
CA ALA A 282 -15.89 1.64 2.88
C ALA A 282 -15.27 1.22 1.54
N PHE A 283 -15.84 1.71 0.42
CA PHE A 283 -15.35 1.51 -0.96
C PHE A 283 -15.39 0.06 -1.49
N LEU A 284 -15.96 -0.89 -0.76
CA LEU A 284 -16.35 -2.22 -1.23
C LEU A 284 -17.87 -2.32 -1.36
N LYS A 285 -18.36 -3.42 -1.99
CA LYS A 285 -19.79 -3.64 -2.24
C LYS A 285 -20.42 -4.52 -1.16
#